data_f166e51a37dab72dafd7b20d6e90dd0a
#
_entry.id   f166e51a37dab72dafd7b20d6e90dd0a
#
_cell.length_a   1.000
_cell.length_b   1.000
_cell.length_c   1.000
_cell.angle_alpha   90.00
_cell.angle_beta   90.00
_cell.angle_gamma   90.00
#
_symmetry.space_group_name_H-M   'P 1'
#
loop_
_entity.id
_entity.type
_entity.pdbx_description
1 polymer ?
#
loop_
_entity_poly.entity_id
_entity_poly.type
_entity_poly.pdbx_seq_one_letter_code
_entity_poly.pdbx_strand_id
1 'polypeptide(L)'
;ASYGLMAFAAVAQFAPGLIGGLYWRGASRRGVEAGMVLGFATWIYTLLLPTMTQAGWFGMAWLHDGPFGFHWLRPQQLFGLSGWDTLTHGPIWSLLVNTGTMMIVSARSRPGVDERLRAAPFLDPYAQRPALVAGEWPGSVRVGDLRTLAERVVGERHARRAFAEQAQLLERELQP
;
A
#
# COMPACT_ATOMS: atom_id res chain seq x y z
N ALA A 1 7.97 -27.39 11.00
CA ALA A 1 7.59 -26.79 9.70
C ALA A 1 6.31 -25.95 9.84
N SER A 2 5.28 -26.40 10.56
CA SER A 2 3.96 -25.74 10.65
C SER A 2 3.99 -24.31 11.21
N TYR A 3 4.76 -24.05 12.25
CA TYR A 3 4.87 -22.71 12.85
C TYR A 3 5.48 -21.66 11.90
N GLY A 4 6.44 -22.09 11.06
CA GLY A 4 7.03 -21.19 10.06
C GLY A 4 6.01 -20.76 8.99
N LEU A 5 5.16 -21.69 8.54
CA LEU A 5 4.08 -21.38 7.58
C LEU A 5 3.02 -20.45 8.20
N MET A 6 2.70 -20.65 9.48
CA MET A 6 1.77 -19.74 10.20
C MET A 6 2.33 -18.32 10.29
N ALA A 7 3.62 -18.18 10.66
CA ALA A 7 4.29 -16.88 10.71
C ALA A 7 4.35 -16.23 9.32
N PHE A 8 4.65 -17.00 8.29
CA PHE A 8 4.64 -16.52 6.90
C PHE A 8 3.26 -16.02 6.48
N ALA A 9 2.20 -16.75 6.82
CA ALA A 9 0.82 -16.36 6.54
C ALA A 9 0.43 -15.03 7.24
N ALA A 10 0.95 -14.78 8.45
CA ALA A 10 0.78 -13.51 9.14
C ALA A 10 1.47 -12.36 8.40
N VAL A 11 2.71 -12.56 7.96
CA VAL A 11 3.46 -11.56 7.18
C VAL A 11 2.79 -11.32 5.82
N ALA A 12 2.24 -12.34 5.19
CA ALA A 12 1.53 -12.24 3.92
C ALA A 12 0.29 -11.31 3.99
N GLN A 13 -0.24 -11.01 5.19
CA GLN A 13 -1.34 -10.06 5.33
C GLN A 13 -0.98 -8.62 4.92
N PHE A 14 0.30 -8.29 4.85
CA PHE A 14 0.75 -6.98 4.35
C PHE A 14 0.74 -6.90 2.81
N ALA A 15 0.77 -8.03 2.11
CA ALA A 15 0.88 -8.07 0.65
C ALA A 15 -0.26 -7.35 -0.08
N PRO A 16 -1.56 -7.53 0.26
CA PRO A 16 -2.65 -6.81 -0.40
C PRO A 16 -2.51 -5.29 -0.30
N GLY A 17 -2.12 -4.78 0.89
CA GLY A 17 -1.90 -3.36 1.12
C GLY A 17 -0.75 -2.79 0.31
N LEU A 18 0.38 -3.51 0.24
CA LEU A 18 1.55 -3.11 -0.55
C LEU A 18 1.24 -3.13 -2.05
N ILE A 19 0.69 -4.22 -2.56
CA ILE A 19 0.36 -4.36 -3.98
C ILE A 19 -0.72 -3.35 -4.36
N GLY A 20 -1.78 -3.23 -3.57
CA GLY A 20 -2.85 -2.26 -3.80
C GLY A 20 -2.34 -0.82 -3.77
N GLY A 21 -1.49 -0.46 -2.82
CA GLY A 21 -0.90 0.87 -2.71
C GLY A 21 0.00 1.24 -3.88
N LEU A 22 0.72 0.25 -4.47
CA LEU A 22 1.63 0.48 -5.60
C LEU A 22 0.91 0.50 -6.95
N TYR A 23 -0.08 -0.37 -7.16
CA TYR A 23 -0.65 -0.61 -8.49
C TYR A 23 -2.08 -0.11 -8.64
N TRP A 24 -2.82 0.12 -7.56
CA TRP A 24 -4.22 0.51 -7.64
C TRP A 24 -4.45 1.96 -7.20
N ARG A 25 -4.74 2.83 -8.17
CA ARG A 25 -5.02 4.27 -7.94
C ARG A 25 -6.24 4.53 -7.04
N GLY A 26 -7.11 3.56 -6.88
CA GLY A 26 -8.29 3.63 -6.03
C GLY A 26 -8.06 3.17 -4.60
N ALA A 27 -6.88 2.62 -4.27
CA ALA A 27 -6.56 2.20 -2.93
C ALA A 27 -6.60 3.39 -1.96
N SER A 28 -7.30 3.24 -0.85
CA SER A 28 -7.37 4.25 0.20
C SER A 28 -6.71 3.74 1.47
N ARG A 29 -6.13 4.63 2.26
CA ARG A 29 -5.55 4.31 3.56
C ARG A 29 -6.53 3.54 4.45
N ARG A 30 -7.80 4.02 4.51
CA ARG A 30 -8.86 3.36 5.30
C ARG A 30 -9.13 1.94 4.81
N GLY A 31 -9.10 1.70 3.49
CA GLY A 31 -9.27 0.38 2.91
C GLY A 31 -8.16 -0.57 3.30
N VAL A 32 -6.91 -0.13 3.21
CA VAL A 32 -5.73 -0.91 3.60
C VAL A 32 -5.77 -1.25 5.09
N GLU A 33 -6.03 -0.26 5.96
CA GLU A 33 -6.13 -0.46 7.41
C GLU A 33 -7.26 -1.44 7.77
N ALA A 34 -8.46 -1.28 7.20
CA ALA A 34 -9.59 -2.18 7.46
C ALA A 34 -9.33 -3.59 6.94
N GLY A 35 -8.76 -3.72 5.73
CA GLY A 35 -8.38 -5.01 5.15
C GLY A 35 -7.38 -5.75 6.03
N MET A 36 -6.34 -5.05 6.47
CA MET A 36 -5.31 -5.60 7.35
C MET A 36 -5.90 -6.07 8.68
N VAL A 37 -6.70 -5.24 9.35
CA VAL A 37 -7.35 -5.61 10.64
C VAL A 37 -8.23 -6.84 10.49
N LEU A 38 -9.11 -6.90 9.49
CA LEU A 38 -9.99 -8.05 9.29
C LEU A 38 -9.24 -9.28 8.78
N GLY A 39 -8.21 -9.11 7.96
CA GLY A 39 -7.34 -10.20 7.52
C GLY A 39 -6.60 -10.84 8.69
N PHE A 40 -5.98 -10.03 9.56
CA PHE A 40 -5.35 -10.53 10.78
C PHE A 40 -6.35 -11.18 11.75
N ALA A 41 -7.52 -10.60 11.93
CA ALA A 41 -8.57 -11.20 12.77
C ALA A 41 -8.98 -12.58 12.24
N THR A 42 -9.14 -12.72 10.93
CA THR A 42 -9.43 -14.00 10.27
C THR A 42 -8.27 -14.98 10.43
N TRP A 43 -7.02 -14.53 10.26
CA TRP A 43 -5.83 -15.35 10.47
C TRP A 43 -5.74 -15.86 11.92
N ILE A 44 -5.97 -15.00 12.91
CA ILE A 44 -6.02 -15.38 14.33
C ILE A 44 -7.08 -16.45 14.53
N TYR A 45 -8.27 -16.23 13.99
CA TYR A 45 -9.43 -17.11 14.15
C TYR A 45 -9.20 -18.49 13.52
N THR A 46 -8.61 -18.55 12.34
CA THR A 46 -8.48 -19.80 11.56
C THR A 46 -7.21 -20.60 11.87
N LEU A 47 -6.14 -19.95 12.32
CA LEU A 47 -4.84 -20.57 12.54
C LEU A 47 -4.38 -20.49 13.99
N LEU A 48 -4.36 -19.29 14.57
CA LEU A 48 -3.80 -19.09 15.90
C LEU A 48 -4.68 -19.71 16.98
N LEU A 49 -5.97 -19.40 17.02
CA LEU A 49 -6.89 -19.93 18.03
C LEU A 49 -6.99 -21.46 18.02
N PRO A 50 -7.13 -22.15 16.85
CA PRO A 50 -7.11 -23.61 16.84
C PRO A 50 -5.81 -24.21 17.39
N THR A 51 -4.67 -23.58 17.09
CA THR A 51 -3.37 -24.03 17.61
C THR A 51 -3.28 -23.88 19.12
N MET A 52 -3.76 -22.76 19.67
CA MET A 52 -3.82 -22.53 21.11
C MET A 52 -4.78 -23.51 21.82
N THR A 53 -5.89 -23.83 21.17
CA THR A 53 -6.84 -24.84 21.67
C THR A 53 -6.19 -26.22 21.74
N GLN A 54 -5.48 -26.63 20.68
CA GLN A 54 -4.74 -27.90 20.66
C GLN A 54 -3.63 -27.93 21.72
N ALA A 55 -3.05 -26.77 22.07
CA ALA A 55 -2.09 -26.64 23.16
C ALA A 55 -2.74 -26.64 24.57
N GLY A 56 -4.06 -26.78 24.65
CA GLY A 56 -4.79 -26.88 25.93
C GLY A 56 -5.19 -25.57 26.57
N TRP A 57 -5.08 -24.44 25.87
CA TRP A 57 -5.44 -23.11 26.40
C TRP A 57 -6.95 -22.88 26.44
N PHE A 58 -7.70 -23.51 25.54
CA PHE A 58 -9.16 -23.38 25.41
C PHE A 58 -9.83 -24.76 25.28
N GLY A 59 -11.10 -24.86 25.63
CA GLY A 59 -11.88 -26.08 25.47
C GLY A 59 -12.08 -26.46 24.00
N MET A 60 -12.10 -27.75 23.69
CA MET A 60 -12.18 -28.29 22.31
C MET A 60 -13.56 -28.13 21.65
N ALA A 61 -14.61 -27.92 22.46
CA ALA A 61 -16.01 -27.93 21.98
C ALA A 61 -16.27 -26.92 20.85
N TRP A 62 -15.76 -25.69 20.96
CA TRP A 62 -15.96 -24.66 19.94
C TRP A 62 -15.26 -24.95 18.60
N LEU A 63 -14.20 -25.79 18.62
CA LEU A 63 -13.49 -26.21 17.42
C LEU A 63 -14.32 -27.19 16.59
N HIS A 64 -15.11 -28.05 17.27
CA HIS A 64 -15.97 -29.04 16.66
C HIS A 64 -17.36 -28.52 16.32
N ASP A 65 -17.95 -27.69 17.18
CA ASP A 65 -19.31 -27.20 17.02
C ASP A 65 -19.39 -25.83 16.35
N GLY A 66 -18.26 -25.15 16.31
CA GLY A 66 -18.18 -23.73 15.87
C GLY A 66 -18.57 -22.77 16.99
N PRO A 67 -18.25 -21.47 16.84
CA PRO A 67 -18.67 -20.46 17.80
C PRO A 67 -20.21 -20.38 17.84
N PHE A 68 -20.78 -20.37 19.06
CA PHE A 68 -22.23 -20.33 19.28
C PHE A 68 -23.01 -21.48 18.63
N GLY A 69 -22.37 -22.62 18.32
CA GLY A 69 -23.00 -23.78 17.68
C GLY A 69 -23.23 -23.64 16.18
N PHE A 70 -22.63 -22.63 15.53
CA PHE A 70 -22.70 -22.46 14.07
C PHE A 70 -21.64 -23.30 13.36
N HIS A 71 -22.04 -24.48 12.88
CA HIS A 71 -21.12 -25.43 12.22
C HIS A 71 -20.42 -24.85 10.96
N TRP A 72 -21.03 -23.91 10.25
CA TRP A 72 -20.47 -23.27 9.08
C TRP A 72 -19.36 -22.24 9.39
N LEU A 73 -19.23 -21.84 10.66
CA LEU A 73 -18.17 -20.97 11.18
C LEU A 73 -17.03 -21.74 11.83
N ARG A 74 -16.92 -23.05 11.65
CA ARG A 74 -15.80 -23.81 12.19
C ARG A 74 -14.47 -23.23 11.69
N PRO A 75 -13.50 -22.94 12.56
CA PRO A 75 -12.27 -22.26 12.18
C PRO A 75 -11.47 -22.99 11.11
N GLN A 76 -11.51 -24.33 11.13
CA GLN A 76 -10.78 -25.18 10.20
C GLN A 76 -11.58 -25.57 8.94
N GLN A 77 -12.87 -25.23 8.88
CA GLN A 77 -13.79 -25.60 7.79
C GLN A 77 -14.83 -24.49 7.56
N LEU A 78 -14.35 -23.25 7.36
CA LEU A 78 -15.23 -22.12 7.08
C LEU A 78 -16.13 -22.42 5.87
N PHE A 79 -17.41 -22.09 6.01
CA PHE A 79 -18.46 -22.31 4.99
C PHE A 79 -18.61 -23.76 4.53
N GLY A 80 -18.22 -24.75 5.39
CA GLY A 80 -18.39 -26.17 5.08
C GLY A 80 -17.39 -26.73 4.06
N LEU A 81 -16.34 -25.99 3.73
CA LEU A 81 -15.27 -26.49 2.84
C LEU A 81 -14.42 -27.51 3.59
N SER A 82 -14.82 -28.78 3.50
CA SER A 82 -14.08 -29.91 4.01
C SER A 82 -13.09 -30.43 2.96
N GLY A 83 -11.93 -30.94 3.42
CA GLY A 83 -10.93 -31.53 2.51
C GLY A 83 -9.69 -30.69 2.24
N TRP A 84 -9.66 -29.47 2.74
CA TRP A 84 -8.45 -28.64 2.68
C TRP A 84 -7.65 -28.76 3.97
N ASP A 85 -6.33 -28.81 3.85
CA ASP A 85 -5.45 -28.72 5.01
C ASP A 85 -5.61 -27.39 5.73
N THR A 86 -5.59 -27.43 7.05
CA THR A 86 -5.77 -26.22 7.90
C THR A 86 -4.75 -25.13 7.56
N LEU A 87 -3.51 -25.50 7.22
CA LEU A 87 -2.45 -24.58 6.87
C LEU A 87 -2.66 -23.91 5.50
N THR A 88 -3.49 -24.49 4.64
CA THR A 88 -3.87 -23.93 3.34
C THR A 88 -5.16 -23.12 3.46
N HIS A 89 -6.14 -23.64 4.17
CA HIS A 89 -7.47 -23.04 4.34
C HIS A 89 -7.39 -21.66 5.02
N GLY A 90 -6.68 -21.58 6.15
CA GLY A 90 -6.56 -20.36 6.94
C GLY A 90 -5.97 -19.16 6.18
N PRO A 91 -4.77 -19.29 5.56
CA PRO A 91 -4.16 -18.22 4.77
C PRO A 91 -5.02 -17.76 3.61
N ILE A 92 -5.67 -18.67 2.89
CA ILE A 92 -6.53 -18.32 1.74
C ILE A 92 -7.68 -17.44 2.20
N TRP A 93 -8.44 -17.86 3.23
CA TRP A 93 -9.56 -17.08 3.75
C TRP A 93 -9.12 -15.74 4.33
N SER A 94 -8.04 -15.72 5.09
CA SER A 94 -7.55 -14.46 5.67
C SER A 94 -7.09 -13.45 4.61
N LEU A 95 -6.43 -13.90 3.54
CA LEU A 95 -6.04 -13.04 2.41
C LEU A 95 -7.24 -12.60 1.58
N LEU A 96 -8.24 -13.47 1.36
CA LEU A 96 -9.48 -13.11 0.68
C LEU A 96 -10.26 -12.05 1.44
N VAL A 97 -10.39 -12.21 2.76
CA VAL A 97 -11.06 -11.21 3.62
C VAL A 97 -10.28 -9.90 3.63
N ASN A 98 -8.96 -9.96 3.75
CA ASN A 98 -8.09 -8.78 3.70
C ASN A 98 -8.27 -8.03 2.37
N THR A 99 -8.03 -8.71 1.25
CA THR A 99 -8.12 -8.11 -0.08
C THR A 99 -9.53 -7.61 -0.39
N GLY A 100 -10.54 -8.43 -0.12
CA GLY A 100 -11.94 -8.07 -0.35
C GLY A 100 -12.38 -6.85 0.47
N THR A 101 -12.03 -6.82 1.75
CA THR A 101 -12.31 -5.66 2.62
C THR A 101 -11.59 -4.42 2.14
N MET A 102 -10.29 -4.53 1.81
CA MET A 102 -9.52 -3.43 1.26
C MET A 102 -10.18 -2.87 -0.01
N MET A 103 -10.59 -3.73 -0.93
CA MET A 103 -11.24 -3.32 -2.17
C MET A 103 -12.60 -2.65 -1.92
N ILE A 104 -13.45 -3.25 -1.09
CA ILE A 104 -14.78 -2.74 -0.79
C ILE A 104 -14.70 -1.38 -0.08
N VAL A 105 -13.86 -1.27 0.95
CA VAL A 105 -13.71 -0.03 1.70
C VAL A 105 -13.06 1.05 0.86
N SER A 106 -12.04 0.72 0.06
CA SER A 106 -11.40 1.69 -0.85
C SER A 106 -12.37 2.18 -1.92
N ALA A 107 -13.19 1.31 -2.49
CA ALA A 107 -14.21 1.70 -3.48
C ALA A 107 -15.28 2.65 -2.91
N ARG A 108 -15.58 2.50 -1.60
CA ARG A 108 -16.53 3.39 -0.90
C ARG A 108 -15.88 4.65 -0.30
N SER A 109 -14.57 4.61 -0.07
CA SER A 109 -13.80 5.73 0.48
C SER A 109 -13.16 6.51 -0.66
N ARG A 110 -13.46 7.80 -0.81
CA ARG A 110 -12.72 8.64 -1.75
C ARG A 110 -11.35 8.94 -1.14
N PRO A 111 -10.24 8.61 -1.83
CA PRO A 111 -8.90 8.98 -1.36
C PRO A 111 -8.83 10.50 -1.15
N GLY A 112 -8.29 10.92 -0.02
CA GLY A 112 -8.09 12.33 0.28
C GLY A 112 -7.14 12.99 -0.72
N VAL A 113 -7.18 14.33 -0.80
CA VAL A 113 -6.27 15.09 -1.69
C VAL A 113 -4.82 14.80 -1.34
N ASP A 114 -4.49 14.76 -0.04
CA ASP A 114 -3.14 14.44 0.45
C ASP A 114 -2.68 13.02 0.06
N GLU A 115 -3.58 12.05 0.09
CA GLU A 115 -3.29 10.68 -0.33
C GLU A 115 -2.95 10.61 -1.82
N ARG A 116 -3.73 11.32 -2.66
CA ARG A 116 -3.49 11.40 -4.11
C ARG A 116 -2.18 12.08 -4.43
N LEU A 117 -1.86 13.18 -3.75
CA LEU A 117 -0.62 13.91 -3.94
C LEU A 117 0.60 13.06 -3.54
N ARG A 118 0.51 12.30 -2.45
CA ARG A 118 1.60 11.41 -2.01
C ARG A 118 1.75 10.16 -2.89
N ALA A 119 0.66 9.66 -3.46
CA ALA A 119 0.67 8.50 -4.36
C ALA A 119 1.12 8.85 -5.79
N ALA A 120 0.92 10.09 -6.23
CA ALA A 120 1.22 10.53 -7.59
C ALA A 120 2.66 10.20 -8.06
N PRO A 121 3.74 10.39 -7.25
CA PRO A 121 5.10 10.04 -7.64
C PRO A 121 5.31 8.57 -7.98
N PHE A 122 4.56 7.68 -7.32
CA PHE A 122 4.69 6.23 -7.47
C PHE A 122 3.81 5.66 -8.58
N LEU A 123 2.65 6.29 -8.81
CA LEU A 123 1.68 5.81 -9.78
C LEU A 123 1.96 6.32 -11.20
N ASP A 124 2.60 7.47 -11.32
CA ASP A 124 2.96 8.05 -12.61
C ASP A 124 4.30 8.79 -12.53
N PRO A 125 5.42 8.05 -12.47
CA PRO A 125 6.76 8.65 -12.37
C PRO A 125 7.13 9.48 -13.61
N TYR A 126 6.41 9.29 -14.73
CA TYR A 126 6.64 10.05 -15.97
C TYR A 126 5.74 11.29 -16.09
N ALA A 127 4.58 11.33 -15.41
CA ALA A 127 3.73 12.52 -15.38
C ALA A 127 4.37 13.67 -14.59
N GLN A 128 5.34 13.36 -13.74
CA GLN A 128 6.14 14.33 -13.01
C GLN A 128 7.41 14.80 -13.76
N ARG A 129 7.63 14.40 -15.00
CA ARG A 129 8.42 15.27 -15.85
C ARG A 129 7.57 16.51 -16.07
N PRO A 130 7.80 17.58 -15.30
CA PRO A 130 7.13 18.81 -15.59
C PRO A 130 7.43 19.06 -17.05
N ALA A 131 6.53 19.66 -17.72
CA ALA A 131 6.80 20.39 -18.94
C ALA A 131 7.83 21.52 -18.63
N LEU A 132 9.03 21.10 -18.21
CA LEU A 132 10.23 21.95 -18.21
C LEU A 132 10.68 22.24 -19.65
N VAL A 133 9.96 21.71 -20.64
CA VAL A 133 10.29 21.85 -22.07
C VAL A 133 9.25 22.65 -22.84
N ALA A 134 8.11 23.02 -22.27
CA ALA A 134 7.16 23.89 -22.97
C ALA A 134 6.71 25.01 -22.00
N GLY A 135 7.51 26.05 -21.99
CA GLY A 135 7.34 27.28 -21.37
C GLY A 135 5.94 27.87 -21.32
N GLU A 136 5.28 27.73 -20.23
CA GLU A 136 4.45 28.77 -19.66
C GLU A 136 4.34 28.47 -18.19
N TRP A 137 5.33 28.92 -17.43
CA TRP A 137 5.20 29.02 -15.98
C TRP A 137 4.22 30.15 -15.70
N PRO A 138 3.05 29.90 -15.11
CA PRO A 138 2.07 30.95 -14.84
C PRO A 138 2.46 31.89 -13.68
N GLY A 139 3.69 31.84 -13.23
CA GLY A 139 4.19 32.65 -12.13
C GLY A 139 5.24 33.67 -12.61
N SER A 140 5.12 34.91 -12.20
CA SER A 140 6.10 35.97 -12.42
C SER A 140 7.34 35.84 -11.53
N VAL A 141 7.98 34.66 -11.51
CA VAL A 141 9.25 34.48 -10.78
C VAL A 141 10.36 35.08 -11.62
N ARG A 142 10.99 36.14 -11.12
CA ARG A 142 12.13 36.75 -11.80
C ARG A 142 13.33 35.81 -11.76
N VAL A 143 14.10 35.75 -12.83
CA VAL A 143 15.34 34.96 -12.92
C VAL A 143 16.29 35.27 -11.75
N GLY A 144 16.28 36.51 -11.24
CA GLY A 144 17.03 36.95 -10.07
C GLY A 144 16.63 36.21 -8.77
N ASP A 145 15.35 35.95 -8.59
CA ASP A 145 14.83 35.26 -7.40
C ASP A 145 15.23 33.78 -7.43
N LEU A 146 15.15 33.13 -8.63
CA LEU A 146 15.61 31.77 -8.84
C LEU A 146 17.12 31.64 -8.60
N ARG A 147 17.90 32.63 -9.06
CA ARG A 147 19.33 32.66 -8.83
C ARG A 147 19.67 32.75 -7.35
N THR A 148 19.01 33.65 -6.61
CA THR A 148 19.21 33.82 -5.16
C THR A 148 18.85 32.53 -4.39
N LEU A 149 17.80 31.84 -4.81
CA LEU A 149 17.40 30.56 -4.24
C LEU A 149 18.42 29.47 -4.53
N ALA A 150 18.88 29.38 -5.78
CA ALA A 150 19.91 28.43 -6.20
C ALA A 150 21.25 28.68 -5.46
N GLU A 151 21.66 29.94 -5.29
CA GLU A 151 22.86 30.30 -4.52
C GLU A 151 22.78 29.82 -3.06
N ARG A 152 21.60 29.86 -2.46
CA ARG A 152 21.37 29.35 -1.07
C ARG A 152 21.42 27.82 -0.98
N VAL A 153 20.95 27.10 -1.99
CA VAL A 153 20.80 25.65 -1.96
C VAL A 153 22.05 24.93 -2.42
N VAL A 154 22.64 25.34 -3.54
CA VAL A 154 23.78 24.66 -4.18
C VAL A 154 25.10 25.44 -4.04
N GLY A 155 25.06 26.61 -3.44
CA GLY A 155 26.21 27.50 -3.27
C GLY A 155 26.47 28.37 -4.48
N GLU A 156 27.04 29.56 -4.22
CA GLU A 156 27.20 30.67 -5.20
C GLU A 156 27.94 30.25 -6.46
N ARG A 157 29.03 29.49 -6.32
CA ARG A 157 29.87 29.05 -7.47
C ARG A 157 29.14 28.10 -8.41
N HIS A 158 28.37 27.15 -7.89
CA HIS A 158 27.66 26.20 -8.71
C HIS A 158 26.42 26.83 -9.37
N ALA A 159 25.70 27.68 -8.64
CA ALA A 159 24.56 28.40 -9.19
C ALA A 159 25.01 29.30 -10.36
N ARG A 160 26.08 30.09 -10.22
CA ARG A 160 26.59 30.96 -11.27
C ARG A 160 26.99 30.20 -12.53
N ARG A 161 27.63 29.02 -12.39
CA ARG A 161 27.98 28.17 -13.54
C ARG A 161 26.74 27.65 -14.26
N ALA A 162 25.78 27.11 -13.54
CA ALA A 162 24.54 26.56 -14.11
C ALA A 162 23.76 27.64 -14.88
N PHE A 163 23.64 28.85 -14.33
CA PHE A 163 22.95 29.94 -15.01
C PHE A 163 23.73 30.47 -16.22
N ALA A 164 25.06 30.50 -16.18
CA ALA A 164 25.88 30.88 -17.31
C ALA A 164 25.82 29.89 -18.47
N GLU A 165 25.88 28.59 -18.17
CA GLU A 165 25.71 27.50 -19.15
C GLU A 165 24.33 27.57 -19.82
N GLN A 166 23.29 27.78 -19.04
CA GLN A 166 21.92 27.89 -19.57
C GLN A 166 21.74 29.14 -20.46
N ALA A 167 22.31 30.27 -20.08
CA ALA A 167 22.28 31.47 -20.90
C ALA A 167 22.99 31.27 -22.27
N GLN A 168 24.17 30.60 -22.28
CA GLN A 168 24.86 30.29 -23.52
C GLN A 168 24.09 29.33 -24.43
N LEU A 169 23.34 28.37 -23.87
CA LEU A 169 22.51 27.47 -24.65
C LEU A 169 21.33 28.23 -25.31
N LEU A 170 20.69 29.13 -24.58
CA LEU A 170 19.61 29.95 -25.10
C LEU A 170 20.11 30.94 -26.20
N GLU A 171 21.30 31.51 -26.05
CA GLU A 171 21.88 32.35 -27.08
C GLU A 171 22.20 31.59 -28.38
N ARG A 172 22.62 30.31 -28.26
CA ARG A 172 22.84 29.44 -29.43
C ARG A 172 21.57 29.04 -30.15
N GLU A 173 20.46 28.83 -29.39
CA GLU A 173 19.17 28.50 -30.01
C GLU A 173 18.49 29.73 -30.68
N LEU A 174 18.85 30.93 -30.29
CA LEU A 174 18.28 32.18 -30.82
C LEU A 174 19.09 32.75 -32.02
N GLN A 175 20.25 32.16 -32.36
CA GLN A 175 20.98 32.53 -33.56
C GLN A 175 20.41 31.73 -34.74
N PRO A 176 19.85 32.40 -35.78
CA PRO A 176 19.27 31.78 -36.97
C PRO A 176 20.27 31.02 -37.83
#